data_9be496799cec110be41d985a379fbacb
#
_entry.id   9be496799cec110be41d985a379fbacb
#
_cell.length_a   1.000
_cell.length_b   1.000
_cell.length_c   1.000
_cell.angle_alpha   90.00
_cell.angle_beta   90.00
_cell.angle_gamma   90.00
#
_symmetry.space_group_name_H-M   'P 1'
#
loop_
_entity.id
_entity.type
_entity.pdbx_description
1 polymer ?
#
loop_
_entity_poly.entity_id
_entity_poly.type
_entity_poly.pdbx_seq_one_letter_code
_entity_poly.pdbx_strand_id
1 'polypeptide(L)'
;MGAAGIILADGKLGQIDELIRRRTVASIPFGGRFRLVDFALSNMVNANITQVGIITKRNYQSLMDHIGSGKDWDLSRRNGGVIIFPPFGHYNSDALFGNIIEALQGIIGFITKCPEENFVITECSSVNVIDYGEALLQHEDTNADITIVYQKVKGQVKADALALEVDKHARV
;
A
#
# COMPACT_ATOMS: atom_id res chain seq x y z
N MET A 1 15.13 13.24 4.30
CA MET A 1 13.80 13.59 3.82
C MET A 1 12.78 12.60 4.33
N GLY A 2 11.59 13.06 4.70
CA GLY A 2 10.54 12.20 5.24
C GLY A 2 9.51 11.86 4.17
N ALA A 3 8.96 10.66 4.26
CA ALA A 3 7.80 10.27 3.50
C ALA A 3 6.82 9.52 4.40
N ALA A 4 5.53 9.58 4.08
CA ALA A 4 4.51 8.75 4.69
C ALA A 4 4.11 7.61 3.76
N GLY A 5 3.67 6.50 4.34
CA GLY A 5 3.23 5.33 3.60
C GLY A 5 1.70 5.22 3.54
N ILE A 6 1.20 4.77 2.41
CA ILE A 6 -0.20 4.37 2.25
C ILE A 6 -0.23 2.96 1.65
N ILE A 7 -0.84 2.04 2.37
CA ILE A 7 -0.97 0.64 1.95
C ILE A 7 -2.43 0.35 1.62
N LEU A 8 -2.69 -0.13 0.41
CA LEU A 8 -4.00 -0.62 0.00
C LEU A 8 -4.11 -2.11 0.36
N ALA A 9 -4.89 -2.42 1.38
CA ALA A 9 -5.00 -3.77 1.93
C ALA A 9 -5.82 -4.74 1.07
N ASP A 10 -6.60 -4.21 0.13
CA ASP A 10 -7.50 -4.96 -0.73
C ASP A 10 -7.12 -4.76 -2.19
N GLY A 11 -6.37 -5.69 -2.74
CA GLY A 11 -6.02 -5.78 -4.16
C GLY A 11 -6.86 -6.84 -4.89
N LYS A 12 -6.74 -6.88 -6.22
CA LYS A 12 -7.28 -7.99 -7.03
C LYS A 12 -6.24 -9.11 -7.07
N LEU A 13 -6.55 -10.22 -6.43
CA LEU A 13 -5.80 -11.47 -6.58
C LEU A 13 -6.72 -12.46 -7.31
N GLY A 14 -6.60 -12.55 -8.62
CA GLY A 14 -7.39 -13.52 -9.41
C GLY A 14 -7.24 -14.94 -8.87
N GLN A 15 -8.31 -15.75 -8.91
CA GLN A 15 -8.36 -17.19 -8.60
C GLN A 15 -8.21 -17.59 -7.10
N ILE A 16 -8.12 -16.68 -6.14
CA ILE A 16 -8.06 -17.03 -4.72
C ILE A 16 -9.23 -16.48 -3.90
N ASP A 17 -10.39 -16.39 -4.51
CA ASP A 17 -11.61 -15.84 -3.89
C ASP A 17 -11.98 -16.52 -2.57
N GLU A 18 -11.69 -17.81 -2.39
CA GLU A 18 -11.93 -18.51 -1.13
C GLU A 18 -11.08 -17.96 0.01
N LEU A 19 -9.82 -17.55 -0.24
CA LEU A 19 -8.93 -17.02 0.78
C LEU A 19 -9.35 -15.62 1.23
N ILE A 20 -9.89 -14.81 0.32
CA ILE A 20 -10.33 -13.43 0.61
C ILE A 20 -11.78 -13.34 1.09
N ARG A 21 -12.52 -14.44 1.06
CA ARG A 21 -13.93 -14.48 1.47
C ARG A 21 -14.17 -13.97 2.91
N ARG A 22 -13.21 -14.21 3.81
CA ARG A 22 -13.31 -13.87 5.24
C ARG A 22 -12.20 -12.96 5.74
N ARG A 23 -11.31 -12.49 4.86
CA ARG A 23 -10.16 -11.64 5.22
C ARG A 23 -9.76 -10.74 4.06
N THR A 24 -9.04 -9.66 4.37
CA THR A 24 -8.41 -8.80 3.36
C THR A 24 -7.28 -9.54 2.66
N VAL A 25 -6.91 -9.11 1.46
CA VAL A 25 -5.71 -9.61 0.75
C VAL A 25 -4.47 -9.46 1.63
N ALA A 26 -4.31 -8.30 2.26
CA ALA A 26 -3.20 -7.99 3.16
C ALA A 26 -3.02 -9.00 4.31
N SER A 27 -4.11 -9.63 4.77
CA SER A 27 -4.07 -10.60 5.88
C SER A 27 -3.94 -12.05 5.44
N ILE A 28 -3.71 -12.33 4.16
CA ILE A 28 -3.46 -13.69 3.66
C ILE A 28 -2.13 -14.21 4.22
N PRO A 29 -2.11 -15.42 4.83
CA PRO A 29 -0.88 -16.03 5.31
C PRO A 29 0.08 -16.35 4.16
N PHE A 30 1.36 -16.10 4.38
CA PHE A 30 2.43 -16.38 3.43
C PHE A 30 3.69 -16.89 4.16
N GLY A 31 4.34 -17.91 3.62
CA GLY A 31 5.60 -18.43 4.17
C GLY A 31 5.53 -18.91 5.63
N GLY A 32 4.40 -19.43 6.07
CA GLY A 32 4.16 -19.95 7.40
C GLY A 32 3.55 -18.92 8.37
N ARG A 33 4.34 -18.05 8.98
CA ARG A 33 3.88 -17.11 10.01
C ARG A 33 3.59 -15.70 9.51
N PHE A 34 4.07 -15.34 8.32
CA PHE A 34 3.91 -14.02 7.75
C PHE A 34 2.56 -13.84 7.08
N ARG A 35 2.20 -12.60 6.81
CA ARG A 35 1.07 -12.20 5.97
C ARG A 35 1.56 -11.25 4.88
N LEU A 36 0.79 -11.05 3.84
CA LEU A 36 1.21 -10.20 2.71
C LEU A 36 1.53 -8.77 3.14
N VAL A 37 0.81 -8.22 4.11
CA VAL A 37 1.07 -6.88 4.67
C VAL A 37 2.45 -6.73 5.29
N ASP A 38 3.03 -7.81 5.81
CA ASP A 38 4.32 -7.77 6.50
C ASP A 38 5.44 -7.32 5.55
N PHE A 39 5.37 -7.73 4.29
CA PHE A 39 6.34 -7.32 3.27
C PHE A 39 6.22 -5.83 2.93
N ALA A 40 4.98 -5.33 2.76
CA ALA A 40 4.75 -3.92 2.51
C ALA A 40 5.22 -3.05 3.68
N LEU A 41 4.86 -3.43 4.93
CA LEU A 41 5.31 -2.72 6.13
C LEU A 41 6.83 -2.77 6.30
N SER A 42 7.46 -3.91 6.03
CA SER A 42 8.91 -4.05 6.12
C SER A 42 9.63 -3.16 5.11
N ASN A 43 9.15 -3.09 3.87
CA ASN A 43 9.70 -2.17 2.86
C ASN A 43 9.56 -0.70 3.30
N MET A 44 8.41 -0.32 3.90
CA MET A 44 8.21 1.04 4.43
C MET A 44 9.23 1.36 5.53
N VAL A 45 9.36 0.48 6.53
CA VAL A 45 10.25 0.70 7.66
C VAL A 45 11.72 0.69 7.25
N ASN A 46 12.12 -0.15 6.30
CA ASN A 46 13.47 -0.17 5.75
C ASN A 46 13.84 1.14 5.06
N ALA A 47 12.87 1.87 4.53
CA ALA A 47 13.04 3.21 3.98
C ALA A 47 12.85 4.33 5.02
N ASN A 48 12.83 4.03 6.32
CA ASN A 48 12.57 4.95 7.42
C ASN A 48 11.20 5.64 7.35
N ILE A 49 10.22 5.06 6.67
CA ILE A 49 8.85 5.53 6.66
C ILE A 49 8.17 5.06 7.94
N THR A 50 7.93 5.99 8.86
CA THR A 50 7.43 5.69 10.22
C THR A 50 5.98 6.08 10.45
N GLN A 51 5.35 6.71 9.48
CA GLN A 51 3.92 7.03 9.49
C GLN A 51 3.24 6.31 8.34
N VAL A 52 2.40 5.31 8.64
CA VAL A 52 1.80 4.43 7.64
C VAL A 52 0.29 4.35 7.84
N GLY A 53 -0.46 4.72 6.80
CA GLY A 53 -1.90 4.52 6.71
C GLY A 53 -2.23 3.24 5.95
N ILE A 54 -3.09 2.39 6.48
CA ILE A 54 -3.56 1.18 5.79
C ILE A 54 -5.04 1.33 5.48
N ILE A 55 -5.38 1.40 4.21
CA ILE A 55 -6.77 1.49 3.76
C ILE A 55 -7.29 0.08 3.53
N THR A 56 -8.43 -0.23 4.12
CA THR A 56 -9.07 -1.54 4.01
C THR A 56 -10.56 -1.41 3.71
N LYS A 57 -11.14 -2.44 3.06
CA LYS A 57 -12.56 -2.48 2.71
C LYS A 57 -13.36 -3.31 3.70
N ARG A 58 -13.42 -4.61 3.49
CA ARG A 58 -14.20 -5.56 4.29
C ARG A 58 -13.29 -6.58 4.98
N ASN A 59 -13.84 -7.29 5.97
CA ASN A 59 -13.17 -8.42 6.61
C ASN A 59 -11.79 -8.09 7.20
N TYR A 60 -11.61 -6.88 7.70
CA TYR A 60 -10.33 -6.35 8.19
C TYR A 60 -9.98 -6.79 9.61
N GLN A 61 -10.85 -7.48 10.35
CA GLN A 61 -10.60 -7.90 11.73
C GLN A 61 -9.29 -8.68 11.85
N SER A 62 -9.08 -9.68 10.97
CA SER A 62 -7.85 -10.47 10.97
C SER A 62 -6.59 -9.64 10.68
N LEU A 63 -6.71 -8.55 9.92
CA LEU A 63 -5.62 -7.61 9.68
C LEU A 63 -5.32 -6.79 10.94
N MET A 64 -6.34 -6.27 11.59
CA MET A 64 -6.19 -5.52 12.85
C MET A 64 -5.55 -6.37 13.94
N ASP A 65 -6.01 -7.61 14.11
CA ASP A 65 -5.47 -8.54 15.09
C ASP A 65 -3.99 -8.86 14.85
N HIS A 66 -3.59 -8.93 13.57
CA HIS A 66 -2.20 -9.21 13.20
C HIS A 66 -1.28 -8.02 13.41
N ILE A 67 -1.69 -6.84 12.96
CA ILE A 67 -0.88 -5.63 13.07
C ILE A 67 -0.81 -5.16 14.53
N GLY A 68 -1.89 -5.31 15.27
CA GLY A 68 -1.98 -4.84 16.63
C GLY A 68 -1.60 -3.36 16.77
N SER A 69 -0.61 -3.06 17.58
CA SER A 69 -0.06 -1.70 17.75
C SER A 69 1.04 -1.35 16.75
N GLY A 70 1.41 -2.24 15.84
CA GLY A 70 2.55 -2.04 14.94
C GLY A 70 3.92 -2.25 15.59
N LYS A 71 3.98 -2.84 16.79
CA LYS A 71 5.21 -3.01 17.57
C LYS A 71 6.27 -3.84 16.82
N ASP A 72 5.85 -4.85 16.08
CA ASP A 72 6.77 -5.76 15.38
C ASP A 72 7.56 -5.05 14.25
N TRP A 73 7.08 -3.89 13.80
CA TRP A 73 7.75 -3.03 12.81
C TRP A 73 8.26 -1.71 13.41
N ASP A 74 8.32 -1.58 14.74
CA ASP A 74 8.65 -0.32 15.42
C ASP A 74 7.74 0.87 15.00
N LEU A 75 6.48 0.56 14.66
CA LEU A 75 5.44 1.53 14.30
C LEU A 75 4.46 1.81 15.46
N SER A 76 4.79 1.39 16.68
CA SER A 76 4.05 1.74 17.90
C SER A 76 4.59 3.05 18.48
N ARG A 77 4.37 4.14 17.77
CA ARG A 77 4.96 5.46 18.11
C ARG A 77 3.90 6.47 18.53
N ARG A 78 4.30 7.43 19.37
CA ARG A 78 3.41 8.52 19.79
C ARG A 78 3.14 9.50 18.65
N ASN A 79 4.15 9.77 17.84
CA ASN A 79 4.06 10.60 16.63
C ASN A 79 4.35 9.70 15.43
N GLY A 80 3.40 9.58 14.50
CA GLY A 80 3.45 8.63 13.41
C GLY A 80 2.82 7.28 13.77
N GLY A 81 3.47 6.18 13.37
CA GLY A 81 2.99 4.83 13.61
C GLY A 81 2.06 4.31 12.51
N VAL A 82 1.44 3.15 12.76
CA VAL A 82 0.49 2.55 11.82
C VAL A 82 -0.94 2.88 12.21
N ILE A 83 -1.72 3.33 11.22
CA ILE A 83 -3.15 3.63 11.38
C ILE A 83 -3.93 2.82 10.35
N ILE A 84 -4.91 2.05 10.79
CA ILE A 84 -5.81 1.32 9.90
C ILE A 84 -7.07 2.14 9.68
N PHE A 85 -7.42 2.37 8.43
CA PHE A 85 -8.61 3.07 7.99
C PHE A 85 -9.64 2.06 7.50
N PRO A 86 -10.59 1.66 8.35
CA PRO A 86 -11.73 0.85 7.93
C PRO A 86 -12.66 1.69 7.04
N PRO A 87 -13.54 1.06 6.27
CA PRO A 87 -14.48 1.77 5.41
C PRO A 87 -15.43 2.61 6.26
N PHE A 88 -15.37 3.92 6.09
CA PHE A 88 -16.32 4.86 6.68
C PHE A 88 -17.38 5.23 5.64
N GLY A 89 -18.61 4.89 5.86
CA GLY A 89 -19.72 5.38 5.04
C GLY A 89 -20.66 4.29 4.52
N HIS A 90 -21.87 4.68 4.31
CA HIS A 90 -23.09 4.01 3.90
C HIS A 90 -23.02 2.53 3.52
N TYR A 91 -23.74 1.74 4.30
CA TYR A 91 -23.88 0.29 4.24
C TYR A 91 -24.36 -0.30 2.90
N ASN A 92 -24.59 0.50 1.87
CA ASN A 92 -25.30 0.11 0.65
C ASN A 92 -24.50 0.15 -0.65
N SER A 93 -23.18 0.32 -0.64
CA SER A 93 -22.43 0.21 -1.89
C SER A 93 -21.52 -1.01 -1.88
N ASP A 94 -21.78 -1.94 -2.80
CA ASP A 94 -20.84 -2.99 -3.17
C ASP A 94 -19.52 -2.42 -3.74
N ALA A 95 -19.48 -1.13 -3.98
CA ALA A 95 -18.34 -0.32 -4.42
C ALA A 95 -17.76 0.52 -3.26
N LEU A 96 -17.32 -0.11 -2.18
CA LEU A 96 -16.44 0.54 -1.22
C LEU A 96 -15.11 0.85 -1.92
N PHE A 97 -14.93 2.08 -2.35
CA PHE A 97 -13.82 2.55 -3.17
C PHE A 97 -13.74 1.85 -4.54
N GLY A 98 -14.44 2.39 -5.55
CA GLY A 98 -14.39 1.92 -6.92
C GLY A 98 -12.99 2.06 -7.55
N ASN A 99 -12.20 3.01 -7.03
CA ASN A 99 -10.85 3.31 -7.50
C ASN A 99 -9.96 3.85 -6.37
N ILE A 100 -8.66 3.99 -6.67
CA ILE A 100 -7.65 4.49 -5.72
C ILE A 100 -7.93 5.93 -5.27
N ILE A 101 -8.48 6.77 -6.12
CA ILE A 101 -8.77 8.18 -5.81
C ILE A 101 -9.82 8.28 -4.70
N GLU A 102 -10.88 7.49 -4.80
CA GLU A 102 -11.92 7.44 -3.75
C GLU A 102 -11.35 6.93 -2.42
N ALA A 103 -10.45 5.94 -2.48
CA ALA A 103 -9.78 5.44 -1.28
C ALA A 103 -8.93 6.53 -0.62
N LEU A 104 -8.17 7.31 -1.40
CA LEU A 104 -7.37 8.42 -0.90
C LEU A 104 -8.24 9.58 -0.37
N GLN A 105 -9.36 9.88 -1.03
CA GLN A 105 -10.33 10.85 -0.53
C GLN A 105 -10.88 10.45 0.85
N GLY A 106 -11.11 9.15 1.07
CA GLY A 106 -11.57 8.63 2.36
C GLY A 106 -10.61 8.89 3.52
N ILE A 107 -9.32 9.07 3.23
CA ILE A 107 -8.27 9.35 4.23
C ILE A 107 -7.66 10.74 4.08
N ILE A 108 -8.34 11.68 3.43
CA ILE A 108 -7.81 13.03 3.18
C ILE A 108 -7.37 13.72 4.47
N GLY A 109 -8.06 13.46 5.59
CA GLY A 109 -7.69 13.98 6.90
C GLY A 109 -6.37 13.46 7.44
N PHE A 110 -5.93 12.26 7.05
CA PHE A 110 -4.60 11.74 7.34
C PHE A 110 -3.57 12.43 6.45
N ILE A 111 -3.83 12.49 5.16
CA ILE A 111 -2.92 13.10 4.18
C ILE A 111 -2.63 14.57 4.53
N THR A 112 -3.66 15.36 4.81
CA THR A 112 -3.53 16.80 5.08
C THR A 112 -2.90 17.12 6.46
N LYS A 113 -2.96 16.20 7.42
CA LYS A 113 -2.34 16.37 8.74
C LYS A 113 -0.94 15.78 8.83
N CYS A 114 -0.53 15.01 7.83
CA CYS A 114 0.79 14.45 7.76
C CYS A 114 1.82 15.57 7.54
N PRO A 115 2.90 15.61 8.30
CA PRO A 115 3.96 16.61 8.10
C PRO A 115 4.84 16.34 6.87
N GLU A 116 4.76 15.12 6.34
CA GLU A 116 5.56 14.69 5.21
C GLU A 116 4.94 15.14 3.88
N GLU A 117 5.77 15.64 2.97
CA GLU A 117 5.33 16.11 1.65
C GLU A 117 5.19 14.97 0.64
N ASN A 118 5.99 13.90 0.82
CA ASN A 118 6.00 12.75 -0.08
C ASN A 118 5.20 11.58 0.49
N PHE A 119 4.52 10.85 -0.40
CA PHE A 119 3.77 9.65 -0.05
C PHE A 119 4.19 8.46 -0.92
N VAL A 120 4.50 7.35 -0.26
CA VAL A 120 4.68 6.06 -0.94
C VAL A 120 3.38 5.28 -0.87
N ILE A 121 2.79 4.98 -2.03
CA ILE A 121 1.55 4.23 -2.13
C ILE A 121 1.84 2.85 -2.69
N THR A 122 1.41 1.81 -2.01
CA THR A 122 1.62 0.41 -2.41
C THR A 122 0.41 -0.46 -2.14
N GLU A 123 0.37 -1.63 -2.78
CA GLU A 123 -0.63 -2.67 -2.54
C GLU A 123 0.00 -3.89 -1.87
N CYS A 124 -0.84 -4.74 -1.27
CA CYS A 124 -0.44 -6.04 -0.69
C CYS A 124 -0.67 -7.23 -1.63
N SER A 125 -0.92 -6.98 -2.91
CA SER A 125 -1.22 -8.04 -3.89
C SER A 125 0.01 -8.81 -4.38
N SER A 126 1.20 -8.32 -4.06
CA SER A 126 2.48 -8.94 -4.45
C SER A 126 3.47 -8.97 -3.29
N VAL A 127 4.31 -10.00 -3.29
CA VAL A 127 5.46 -10.09 -2.39
C VAL A 127 6.69 -9.58 -3.14
N ASN A 128 7.26 -8.49 -2.66
CA ASN A 128 8.44 -7.87 -3.27
C ASN A 128 9.34 -7.28 -2.19
N VAL A 129 10.59 -7.04 -2.58
CA VAL A 129 11.55 -6.27 -1.80
C VAL A 129 11.91 -5.06 -2.66
N ILE A 130 11.46 -3.88 -2.22
CA ILE A 130 11.67 -2.61 -2.92
C ILE A 130 12.38 -1.66 -1.97
N ASP A 131 13.45 -1.03 -2.47
CA ASP A 131 14.09 0.09 -1.79
C ASP A 131 13.32 1.39 -2.11
N TYR A 132 12.40 1.74 -1.22
CA TYR A 132 11.66 3.01 -1.37
C TYR A 132 12.54 4.23 -1.11
N GLY A 133 13.66 4.08 -0.40
CA GLY A 133 14.62 5.17 -0.21
C GLY A 133 15.24 5.59 -1.55
N GLU A 134 15.67 4.64 -2.38
CA GLU A 134 16.18 4.92 -3.72
C GLU A 134 15.11 5.55 -4.62
N ALA A 135 13.89 5.02 -4.58
CA ALA A 135 12.77 5.58 -5.35
C ALA A 135 12.43 7.03 -4.95
N LEU A 136 12.47 7.35 -3.66
CA LEU A 136 12.26 8.71 -3.14
C LEU A 136 13.38 9.66 -3.57
N LEU A 137 14.63 9.24 -3.52
CA LEU A 137 15.76 10.04 -4.01
C LEU A 137 15.60 10.38 -5.51
N GLN A 138 15.23 9.39 -6.33
CA GLN A 138 14.96 9.62 -7.75
C GLN A 138 13.77 10.56 -7.97
N HIS A 139 12.72 10.45 -7.18
CA HIS A 139 11.55 11.33 -7.23
C HIS A 139 11.94 12.79 -7.04
N GLU A 140 12.75 13.06 -6.03
CA GLU A 140 13.23 14.39 -5.70
C GLU A 140 14.21 14.95 -6.74
N ASP A 141 15.18 14.14 -7.16
CA ASP A 141 16.18 14.53 -8.17
C ASP A 141 15.53 14.91 -9.52
N THR A 142 14.42 14.25 -9.86
CA THR A 142 13.66 14.55 -11.07
C THR A 142 12.60 15.64 -10.90
N ASN A 143 12.35 16.08 -9.67
CA ASN A 143 11.28 17.01 -9.31
C ASN A 143 9.93 16.60 -9.94
N ALA A 144 9.64 15.30 -9.88
CA ALA A 144 8.44 14.73 -10.47
C ALA A 144 7.22 14.89 -9.54
N ASP A 145 6.03 15.06 -10.10
CA ASP A 145 4.79 15.03 -9.30
C ASP A 145 4.42 13.59 -8.90
N ILE A 146 4.70 12.62 -9.77
CA ILE A 146 4.43 11.19 -9.55
C ILE A 146 5.59 10.38 -10.10
N THR A 147 6.09 9.44 -9.30
CA THR A 147 7.08 8.43 -9.71
C THR A 147 6.46 7.06 -9.62
N ILE A 148 6.53 6.28 -10.70
CA ILE A 148 5.97 4.93 -10.77
C ILE A 148 7.11 3.92 -10.78
N VAL A 149 7.11 3.03 -9.77
CA VAL A 149 8.02 1.88 -9.73
C VAL A 149 7.43 0.77 -10.59
N TYR A 150 8.15 0.35 -11.62
CA TYR A 150 7.70 -0.67 -12.56
C TYR A 150 8.78 -1.70 -12.86
N GLN A 151 8.38 -2.84 -13.40
CA GLN A 151 9.27 -3.89 -13.84
C GLN A 151 9.21 -4.08 -15.35
N LYS A 152 10.36 -4.07 -16.03
CA LYS A 152 10.45 -4.44 -17.45
C LYS A 152 10.30 -5.95 -17.60
N VAL A 153 9.30 -6.38 -18.35
CA VAL A 153 9.03 -7.80 -18.62
C VAL A 153 9.34 -8.11 -20.07
N LYS A 154 10.06 -9.21 -20.33
CA LYS A 154 10.26 -9.72 -21.70
C LYS A 154 9.14 -10.72 -22.01
N GLY A 155 8.35 -10.45 -23.05
CA GLY A 155 7.28 -11.34 -23.50
C GLY A 155 5.89 -10.77 -23.34
N GLN A 156 4.87 -11.65 -23.42
CA GLN A 156 3.48 -11.23 -23.29
C GLN A 156 3.17 -10.88 -21.83
N VAL A 157 2.64 -9.68 -21.63
CA VAL A 157 2.11 -9.24 -20.35
C VAL A 157 0.73 -9.88 -20.14
N LYS A 158 0.41 -10.27 -18.90
CA LYS A 158 -0.94 -10.79 -18.59
C LYS A 158 -2.00 -9.76 -18.92
N ALA A 159 -3.17 -10.20 -19.39
CA ALA A 159 -4.23 -9.31 -19.85
C ALA A 159 -4.79 -8.35 -18.77
N ASP A 160 -4.58 -8.67 -17.50
CA ASP A 160 -5.00 -7.90 -16.33
C ASP A 160 -3.88 -7.04 -15.72
N ALA A 161 -2.67 -7.08 -16.28
CA ALA A 161 -1.56 -6.26 -15.82
C ALA A 161 -1.66 -4.83 -16.37
N LEU A 162 -1.33 -3.86 -15.53
CA LEU A 162 -1.17 -2.48 -15.95
C LEU A 162 0.13 -2.37 -16.77
N ALA A 163 0.01 -2.08 -18.06
CA ALA A 163 1.13 -1.81 -18.94
C ALA A 163 1.35 -0.29 -19.04
N LEU A 164 2.60 0.12 -18.90
CA LEU A 164 3.00 1.51 -19.04
C LEU A 164 3.75 1.70 -20.37
N GLU A 165 3.41 2.74 -21.09
CA GLU A 165 4.19 3.21 -22.22
C GLU A 165 5.17 4.29 -21.74
N VAL A 166 6.46 4.02 -21.88
CA VAL A 166 7.51 4.86 -21.30
C VAL A 166 8.36 5.42 -22.42
N ASP A 167 8.55 6.74 -22.44
CA ASP A 167 9.41 7.42 -23.41
C ASP A 167 10.91 7.18 -23.15
N LYS A 168 11.77 7.72 -24.03
CA LYS A 168 13.23 7.64 -23.91
C LYS A 168 13.82 8.34 -22.68
N HIS A 169 13.04 9.18 -22.01
CA HIS A 169 13.40 9.91 -20.78
C HIS A 169 12.78 9.28 -19.54
N ALA A 170 12.26 8.04 -19.62
CA ALA A 170 11.56 7.32 -18.57
C ALA A 170 10.31 8.05 -18.02
N ARG A 171 9.62 8.81 -18.88
CA ARG A 171 8.34 9.47 -18.57
C ARG A 171 7.17 8.64 -19.11
N VAL A 172 6.05 8.63 -18.37
CA VAL A 172 4.79 7.96 -18.71
C VAL A 172 3.83 8.96 -19.29
#